data_547c5f82f3e5d0598a8a5add63ee74f9
#
_entry.id   547c5f82f3e5d0598a8a5add63ee74f9
#
_cell.length_a   1.000
_cell.length_b   1.000
_cell.length_c   1.000
_cell.angle_alpha   90.00
_cell.angle_beta   90.00
_cell.angle_gamma   90.00
#
_symmetry.space_group_name_H-M   'P 1'
#
loop_
_entity.id
_entity.type
_entity.pdbx_description
1 polymer ?
#
loop_
_entity_poly.entity_id
_entity_poly.type
_entity_poly.pdbx_seq_one_letter_code
_entity_poly.pdbx_strand_id
1 'polypeptide(L)'
;SPPRSLTRTMTLKTANTPISRRTIKQADAEAASLSEVFMRFDIIEFDRSYGTSAQLKRFAEPEIVFSGRSNVGKSSLINKLFNRKNLARVSSVPGKTVTVNFFKGDKVNFVDLPGYGYAKAAKSEKLRWAELMEGFFGSERNITLVVQLIDSRHKPSKDDYDMLNFLKSGGYKTVIALTKIDKLNKTERAQRLEAFKTELADFPDYETVPFSSQTGEGVDTLRKIITSAAE
;
A
#
# COMPACT_ATOMS: atom_id res chain seq x y z
N SER A 1 -51.24 10.42 -63.93
CA SER A 1 -50.25 9.32 -63.73
C SER A 1 -49.17 9.76 -62.74
N PRO A 2 -48.98 9.12 -61.57
CA PRO A 2 -47.89 9.43 -60.70
C PRO A 2 -46.61 8.59 -60.98
N PRO A 3 -45.43 9.04 -60.64
CA PRO A 3 -44.19 8.34 -60.89
C PRO A 3 -43.91 7.27 -59.85
N ARG A 4 -43.30 6.18 -60.30
CA ARG A 4 -42.92 5.01 -59.52
C ARG A 4 -41.76 5.32 -58.57
N SER A 5 -41.90 4.99 -57.29
CA SER A 5 -40.84 4.97 -56.28
C SER A 5 -39.97 3.70 -56.43
N LEU A 6 -38.69 3.87 -56.66
CA LEU A 6 -37.71 2.78 -56.64
C LEU A 6 -37.15 2.69 -55.19
N THR A 7 -37.65 1.72 -54.46
CA THR A 7 -37.11 1.36 -53.15
C THR A 7 -35.90 0.45 -53.37
N ARG A 8 -34.71 0.97 -53.18
CA ARG A 8 -33.44 0.20 -53.25
C ARG A 8 -33.13 -0.38 -51.87
N THR A 9 -33.44 -1.64 -51.69
CA THR A 9 -33.10 -2.39 -50.48
C THR A 9 -31.60 -2.59 -50.43
N MET A 10 -30.92 -1.91 -49.52
CA MET A 10 -29.49 -2.11 -49.23
C MET A 10 -29.35 -3.29 -48.27
N THR A 11 -28.92 -4.44 -48.80
CA THR A 11 -28.57 -5.61 -47.98
C THR A 11 -27.17 -5.40 -47.39
N LEU A 12 -27.09 -5.14 -46.11
CA LEU A 12 -25.84 -5.14 -45.38
C LEU A 12 -25.32 -6.59 -45.25
N LYS A 13 -24.31 -6.92 -46.01
CA LYS A 13 -23.53 -8.15 -45.81
C LYS A 13 -22.65 -7.92 -44.56
N THR A 14 -23.01 -8.51 -43.44
CA THR A 14 -22.12 -8.67 -42.29
C THR A 14 -21.01 -9.65 -42.69
N ALA A 15 -19.82 -9.13 -42.93
CA ALA A 15 -18.62 -9.94 -43.09
C ALA A 15 -18.23 -10.55 -41.74
N ASN A 16 -18.63 -11.79 -41.53
CA ASN A 16 -18.20 -12.60 -40.39
C ASN A 16 -16.81 -13.16 -40.73
N THR A 17 -15.75 -12.38 -40.48
CA THR A 17 -14.38 -12.85 -40.62
C THR A 17 -14.06 -13.75 -39.44
N PRO A 18 -13.74 -15.04 -39.63
CA PRO A 18 -13.40 -15.91 -38.50
C PRO A 18 -12.09 -15.45 -37.89
N ILE A 19 -12.14 -15.11 -36.58
CA ILE A 19 -10.94 -14.80 -35.81
C ILE A 19 -10.03 -16.03 -35.82
N SER A 20 -8.82 -15.85 -36.31
CA SER A 20 -7.85 -16.94 -36.46
C SER A 20 -7.53 -17.53 -35.07
N ARG A 21 -7.46 -18.86 -34.97
CA ARG A 21 -6.99 -19.59 -33.77
C ARG A 21 -5.62 -19.11 -33.31
N ARG A 22 -4.83 -18.51 -34.18
CA ARG A 22 -3.52 -17.92 -33.88
C ARG A 22 -3.67 -16.61 -33.09
N THR A 23 -4.68 -15.79 -33.40
CA THR A 23 -5.00 -14.53 -32.70
C THR A 23 -5.52 -14.79 -31.28
N ILE A 24 -6.35 -15.85 -31.11
CA ILE A 24 -6.86 -16.26 -29.80
C ILE A 24 -5.71 -16.78 -28.93
N LYS A 25 -4.84 -17.66 -29.45
CA LYS A 25 -3.67 -18.14 -28.70
C LYS A 25 -2.66 -17.04 -28.34
N GLN A 26 -2.55 -16.01 -29.16
CA GLN A 26 -1.66 -14.89 -28.91
C GLN A 26 -2.25 -13.96 -27.83
N ALA A 27 -3.56 -13.72 -27.86
CA ALA A 27 -4.27 -12.99 -26.81
C ALA A 27 -4.27 -13.75 -25.47
N ASP A 28 -4.43 -15.08 -25.50
CA ASP A 28 -4.35 -15.93 -24.30
C ASP A 28 -2.91 -15.97 -23.74
N ALA A 29 -1.89 -15.95 -24.59
CA ALA A 29 -0.49 -15.89 -24.17
C ALA A 29 -0.11 -14.52 -23.62
N GLU A 30 -0.62 -13.42 -24.19
CA GLU A 30 -0.46 -12.06 -23.64
C GLU A 30 -1.25 -11.90 -22.33
N ALA A 31 -2.46 -12.43 -22.24
CA ALA A 31 -3.24 -12.43 -21.00
C ALA A 31 -2.57 -13.28 -19.90
N ALA A 32 -1.99 -14.43 -20.25
CA ALA A 32 -1.20 -15.25 -19.34
C ALA A 32 0.09 -14.55 -18.91
N SER A 33 0.80 -13.89 -19.84
CA SER A 33 1.97 -13.06 -19.55
C SER A 33 1.64 -11.86 -18.64
N LEU A 34 0.48 -11.23 -18.82
CA LEU A 34 -0.01 -10.17 -17.92
C LEU A 34 -0.48 -10.71 -16.58
N SER A 35 -0.89 -11.97 -16.48
CA SER A 35 -1.29 -12.60 -15.21
C SER A 35 -0.09 -13.05 -14.35
N GLU A 36 1.09 -13.24 -14.95
CA GLU A 36 2.32 -13.60 -14.22
C GLU A 36 2.94 -12.42 -13.44
N VAL A 37 2.53 -11.18 -13.72
CA VAL A 37 3.10 -9.96 -13.09
C VAL A 37 2.27 -9.45 -11.91
N PHE A 38 1.10 -10.00 -11.64
CA PHE A 38 0.27 -9.51 -10.53
C PHE A 38 0.45 -10.35 -9.27
N MET A 39 1.11 -9.71 -8.26
CA MET A 39 1.17 -10.27 -6.90
C MET A 39 -0.23 -10.60 -6.39
N ARG A 40 -0.40 -11.80 -5.86
CA ARG A 40 -1.65 -12.26 -5.24
C ARG A 40 -1.75 -11.77 -3.79
N PHE A 41 -2.47 -10.69 -3.58
CA PHE A 41 -2.69 -10.12 -2.25
C PHE A 41 -3.69 -10.91 -1.40
N ASP A 42 -4.53 -11.73 -2.02
CA ASP A 42 -5.56 -12.53 -1.35
C ASP A 42 -5.02 -13.76 -0.61
N ILE A 43 -3.82 -14.24 -0.97
CA ILE A 43 -3.18 -15.40 -0.33
C ILE A 43 -2.28 -15.03 0.85
N ILE A 44 -2.10 -13.73 1.16
CA ILE A 44 -1.22 -13.29 2.22
C ILE A 44 -1.79 -13.73 3.58
N GLU A 45 -0.93 -14.31 4.40
CA GLU A 45 -1.29 -14.85 5.70
C GLU A 45 -0.38 -14.29 6.80
N PHE A 46 -0.93 -14.20 8.02
CA PHE A 46 -0.12 -13.89 9.20
C PHE A 46 0.87 -15.03 9.44
N ASP A 47 2.15 -14.68 9.55
CA ASP A 47 3.21 -15.67 9.82
C ASP A 47 3.58 -15.64 11.30
N ARG A 48 4.09 -14.50 11.80
CA ARG A 48 4.59 -14.43 13.18
C ARG A 48 4.66 -12.99 13.70
N SER A 49 4.91 -12.88 15.00
CA SER A 49 5.03 -11.62 15.72
C SER A 49 6.25 -11.67 16.64
N TYR A 50 7.03 -10.61 16.67
CA TYR A 50 8.21 -10.49 17.52
C TYR A 50 8.08 -9.30 18.45
N GLY A 51 8.36 -9.50 19.74
CA GLY A 51 8.29 -8.49 20.78
C GLY A 51 9.63 -7.90 21.21
N THR A 52 10.76 -8.48 20.76
CA THR A 52 12.12 -8.04 21.06
C THR A 52 12.99 -8.13 19.82
N SER A 53 14.05 -7.32 19.75
CA SER A 53 15.00 -7.32 18.65
C SER A 53 15.74 -8.65 18.52
N ALA A 54 16.05 -9.31 19.63
CA ALA A 54 16.74 -10.61 19.65
C ALA A 54 15.94 -11.74 18.98
N GLN A 55 14.61 -11.61 18.89
CA GLN A 55 13.74 -12.57 18.21
C GLN A 55 13.66 -12.38 16.70
N LEU A 56 14.02 -11.19 16.19
CA LEU A 56 13.88 -10.83 14.78
C LEU A 56 14.71 -11.74 13.90
N LYS A 57 14.05 -12.46 13.00
CA LYS A 57 14.70 -13.28 11.97
C LYS A 57 14.85 -12.47 10.69
N ARG A 58 15.93 -12.72 9.95
CA ARG A 58 16.15 -12.21 8.61
C ARG A 58 15.57 -13.18 7.59
N PHE A 59 15.08 -12.62 6.49
CA PHE A 59 14.55 -13.38 5.37
C PHE A 59 15.32 -12.97 4.10
N ALA A 60 15.45 -13.89 3.17
CA ALA A 60 16.08 -13.63 1.87
C ALA A 60 15.13 -12.90 0.92
N GLU A 61 13.82 -13.16 1.10
CA GLU A 61 12.77 -12.56 0.29
C GLU A 61 12.69 -11.04 0.52
N PRO A 62 12.24 -10.27 -0.49
CA PRO A 62 11.93 -8.85 -0.34
C PRO A 62 10.99 -8.58 0.82
N GLU A 63 11.20 -7.48 1.52
CA GLU A 63 10.33 -7.03 2.61
C GLU A 63 9.66 -5.71 2.25
N ILE A 64 8.33 -5.68 2.31
CA ILE A 64 7.51 -4.47 2.20
C ILE A 64 7.09 -4.07 3.62
N VAL A 65 7.51 -2.91 4.06
CA VAL A 65 7.36 -2.46 5.45
C VAL A 65 6.27 -1.40 5.58
N PHE A 66 5.32 -1.59 6.50
CA PHE A 66 4.30 -0.59 6.84
C PHE A 66 4.70 0.14 8.13
N SER A 67 4.79 1.45 8.05
CA SER A 67 5.13 2.34 9.15
C SER A 67 4.11 3.48 9.29
N GLY A 68 3.92 4.00 10.49
CA GLY A 68 3.03 5.13 10.72
C GLY A 68 2.69 5.32 12.19
N ARG A 69 2.10 6.47 12.51
CA ARG A 69 1.65 6.76 13.87
C ARG A 69 0.58 5.80 14.34
N SER A 70 0.49 5.65 15.65
CA SER A 70 -0.66 4.98 16.27
C SER A 70 -1.98 5.61 15.80
N ASN A 71 -2.95 4.76 15.48
CA ASN A 71 -4.27 5.17 14.99
C ASN A 71 -4.30 5.93 13.64
N VAL A 72 -3.22 5.90 12.87
CA VAL A 72 -3.17 6.48 11.51
C VAL A 72 -4.05 5.71 10.51
N GLY A 73 -4.42 4.47 10.82
CA GLY A 73 -5.20 3.58 9.94
C GLY A 73 -4.38 2.45 9.32
N LYS A 74 -3.20 2.13 9.88
CA LYS A 74 -2.26 1.14 9.35
C LYS A 74 -2.89 -0.26 9.23
N SER A 75 -3.48 -0.79 10.27
CA SER A 75 -4.17 -2.10 10.22
C SER A 75 -5.36 -2.11 9.25
N SER A 76 -6.09 -1.00 9.14
CA SER A 76 -7.18 -0.86 8.17
C SER A 76 -6.67 -0.86 6.74
N LEU A 77 -5.55 -0.19 6.47
CA LEU A 77 -4.89 -0.17 5.16
C LEU A 77 -4.41 -1.58 4.80
N ILE A 78 -3.70 -2.27 5.68
CA ILE A 78 -3.19 -3.64 5.47
C ILE A 78 -4.35 -4.59 5.16
N ASN A 79 -5.41 -4.58 5.97
CA ASN A 79 -6.59 -5.41 5.74
C ASN A 79 -7.26 -5.12 4.40
N LYS A 80 -7.31 -3.85 3.99
CA LYS A 80 -7.91 -3.45 2.71
C LYS A 80 -7.03 -3.86 1.53
N LEU A 81 -5.71 -3.68 1.61
CA LEU A 81 -4.76 -4.11 0.58
C LEU A 81 -4.84 -5.62 0.34
N PHE A 82 -4.94 -6.40 1.40
CA PHE A 82 -4.97 -7.87 1.31
C PHE A 82 -6.37 -8.43 1.10
N ASN A 83 -7.38 -7.56 1.00
CA ASN A 83 -8.79 -7.96 0.90
C ASN A 83 -9.21 -8.96 2.00
N ARG A 84 -8.72 -8.76 3.21
CA ARG A 84 -8.96 -9.63 4.37
C ARG A 84 -9.61 -8.84 5.50
N LYS A 85 -10.56 -9.50 6.18
CA LYS A 85 -11.14 -8.96 7.42
C LYS A 85 -10.29 -9.44 8.59
N ASN A 86 -9.75 -8.51 9.39
CA ASN A 86 -9.02 -8.81 10.64
C ASN A 86 -7.69 -9.58 10.50
N LEU A 87 -7.01 -9.54 9.36
CA LEU A 87 -5.67 -10.10 9.22
C LEU A 87 -4.68 -9.31 10.09
N ALA A 88 -4.63 -8.00 9.92
CA ALA A 88 -3.98 -7.10 10.85
C ALA A 88 -5.01 -6.67 11.91
N ARG A 89 -4.68 -6.84 13.19
CA ARG A 89 -5.60 -6.49 14.29
C ARG A 89 -5.71 -4.98 14.41
N VAL A 90 -6.91 -4.45 14.24
CA VAL A 90 -7.21 -3.06 14.57
C VAL A 90 -7.27 -2.96 16.09
N SER A 91 -6.19 -2.51 16.72
CA SER A 91 -6.16 -2.26 18.17
C SER A 91 -6.67 -0.84 18.43
N SER A 92 -7.80 -0.72 19.10
CA SER A 92 -8.29 0.55 19.64
C SER A 92 -7.74 0.86 21.05
N VAL A 93 -6.99 -0.07 21.66
CA VAL A 93 -6.47 0.06 23.01
C VAL A 93 -4.99 0.45 22.94
N PRO A 94 -4.60 1.67 23.38
CA PRO A 94 -3.20 2.04 23.56
C PRO A 94 -2.54 1.13 24.59
N GLY A 95 -1.28 0.70 24.34
CA GLY A 95 -0.50 -0.06 25.32
C GLY A 95 -0.56 -1.59 25.20
N LYS A 96 -1.23 -2.17 24.18
CA LYS A 96 -1.04 -3.58 23.88
C LYS A 96 0.25 -3.79 23.13
N THR A 97 1.06 -4.65 23.68
CA THR A 97 2.34 -5.21 23.27
C THR A 97 2.94 -4.65 21.96
N VAL A 98 4.02 -3.88 22.12
CA VAL A 98 4.84 -3.41 20.99
C VAL A 98 5.43 -4.62 20.28
N THR A 99 4.99 -4.89 19.06
CA THR A 99 5.46 -6.03 18.24
C THR A 99 5.65 -5.63 16.79
N VAL A 100 6.60 -6.29 16.14
CA VAL A 100 6.72 -6.33 14.67
C VAL A 100 5.97 -7.57 14.20
N ASN A 101 5.00 -7.40 13.30
CA ASN A 101 4.20 -8.48 12.75
C ASN A 101 4.60 -8.79 11.32
N PHE A 102 4.79 -10.05 11.01
CA PHE A 102 5.15 -10.53 9.69
C PHE A 102 3.97 -11.25 9.05
N PHE A 103 3.76 -10.95 7.78
CA PHE A 103 2.80 -11.63 6.92
C PHE A 103 3.56 -12.19 5.73
N LYS A 104 3.27 -13.42 5.36
CA LYS A 104 3.94 -14.12 4.26
C LYS A 104 3.08 -14.06 3.00
N GLY A 105 3.67 -13.58 1.90
CA GLY A 105 3.20 -13.76 0.54
C GLY A 105 3.97 -14.86 -0.18
N ASP A 106 3.76 -15.00 -1.49
CA ASP A 106 4.42 -16.04 -2.28
C ASP A 106 5.95 -15.85 -2.33
N LYS A 107 6.41 -14.66 -2.75
CA LYS A 107 7.83 -14.31 -2.90
C LYS A 107 8.22 -13.04 -2.14
N VAL A 108 7.45 -12.62 -1.17
CA VAL A 108 7.60 -11.36 -0.46
C VAL A 108 7.10 -11.50 0.97
N ASN A 109 7.74 -10.82 1.89
CA ASN A 109 7.27 -10.67 3.26
C ASN A 109 6.73 -9.26 3.46
N PHE A 110 5.61 -9.14 4.17
CA PHE A 110 5.06 -7.87 4.59
C PHE A 110 5.29 -7.69 6.08
N VAL A 111 5.72 -6.51 6.47
CA VAL A 111 6.11 -6.22 7.85
C VAL A 111 5.30 -5.05 8.38
N ASP A 112 4.50 -5.30 9.41
CA ASP A 112 3.74 -4.28 10.13
C ASP A 112 4.54 -3.84 11.36
N LEU A 113 5.15 -2.67 11.30
CA LEU A 113 5.90 -2.10 12.40
C LEU A 113 4.97 -1.56 13.47
N PRO A 114 5.39 -1.56 14.76
CA PRO A 114 4.62 -0.95 15.82
C PRO A 114 4.47 0.56 15.57
N GLY A 115 3.26 1.08 15.75
CA GLY A 115 2.99 2.50 15.58
C GLY A 115 3.81 3.37 16.54
N TYR A 116 4.22 4.54 16.09
CA TYR A 116 4.88 5.55 16.94
C TYR A 116 3.90 6.62 17.42
N GLY A 117 4.39 7.61 18.19
CA GLY A 117 3.60 8.78 18.58
C GLY A 117 2.57 8.52 19.70
N TYR A 118 2.83 7.54 20.55
CA TYR A 118 2.04 7.33 21.77
C TYR A 118 2.36 8.41 22.82
N ALA A 119 1.64 9.52 22.81
CA ALA A 119 1.87 10.62 23.73
C ALA A 119 1.73 10.19 25.22
N LYS A 120 0.87 9.21 25.48
CA LYS A 120 0.58 8.69 26.84
C LYS A 120 1.25 7.35 27.15
N ALA A 121 2.17 6.86 26.31
CA ALA A 121 2.87 5.61 26.58
C ALA A 121 3.84 5.78 27.75
N ALA A 122 3.93 4.74 28.59
CA ALA A 122 4.92 4.68 29.65
C ALA A 122 6.34 4.77 29.06
N LYS A 123 7.30 5.29 29.85
CA LYS A 123 8.71 5.40 29.42
C LYS A 123 9.26 4.04 28.98
N SER A 124 8.89 2.97 29.67
CA SER A 124 9.29 1.59 29.36
C SER A 124 8.78 1.14 27.97
N GLU A 125 7.57 1.53 27.57
CA GLU A 125 7.01 1.19 26.25
C GLU A 125 7.74 1.94 25.14
N LYS A 126 8.10 3.20 25.36
CA LYS A 126 8.90 3.98 24.40
C LYS A 126 10.29 3.38 24.21
N LEU A 127 10.92 2.93 25.29
CA LEU A 127 12.22 2.26 25.24
C LEU A 127 12.15 0.92 24.49
N ARG A 128 11.11 0.12 24.74
CA ARG A 128 10.87 -1.12 24.00
C ARG A 128 10.62 -0.87 22.51
N TRP A 129 9.85 0.16 22.19
CA TRP A 129 9.62 0.57 20.83
C TRP A 129 10.95 0.93 20.13
N ALA A 130 11.77 1.77 20.77
CA ALA A 130 13.05 2.20 20.23
C ALA A 130 14.00 1.00 20.02
N GLU A 131 14.16 0.14 21.01
CA GLU A 131 14.98 -1.08 20.94
C GLU A 131 14.55 -1.98 19.77
N LEU A 132 13.24 -2.19 19.61
CA LEU A 132 12.70 -3.04 18.55
C LEU A 132 12.90 -2.42 17.16
N MET A 133 12.75 -1.10 17.03
CA MET A 133 12.98 -0.37 15.77
C MET A 133 14.48 -0.32 15.41
N GLU A 134 15.35 -0.06 16.37
CA GLU A 134 16.80 -0.11 16.19
C GLU A 134 17.27 -1.52 15.76
N GLY A 135 16.74 -2.55 16.40
CA GLY A 135 17.04 -3.94 16.02
C GLY A 135 16.50 -4.32 14.65
N PHE A 136 15.32 -3.82 14.28
CA PHE A 136 14.74 -4.08 12.97
C PHE A 136 15.54 -3.42 11.86
N PHE A 137 15.74 -2.12 11.90
CA PHE A 137 16.44 -1.38 10.84
C PHE A 137 17.97 -1.55 10.90
N GLY A 138 18.55 -1.84 12.07
CA GLY A 138 19.97 -2.09 12.26
C GLY A 138 20.42 -3.49 11.79
N SER A 139 19.48 -4.40 11.51
CA SER A 139 19.79 -5.69 10.91
C SER A 139 19.82 -5.58 9.38
N GLU A 140 20.73 -6.33 8.74
CA GLU A 140 20.75 -6.42 7.27
C GLU A 140 19.50 -7.13 6.79
N ARG A 141 18.57 -6.38 6.21
CA ARG A 141 17.28 -6.85 5.68
C ARG A 141 17.10 -6.44 4.23
N ASN A 142 16.39 -7.25 3.47
CA ASN A 142 16.05 -6.92 2.08
C ASN A 142 14.76 -6.06 2.02
N ILE A 143 14.81 -4.85 2.64
CA ILE A 143 13.70 -3.90 2.60
C ILE A 143 13.68 -3.23 1.23
N THR A 144 12.71 -3.57 0.40
CA THR A 144 12.58 -3.03 -0.96
C THR A 144 11.61 -1.85 -1.05
N LEU A 145 10.69 -1.72 -0.09
CA LEU A 145 9.76 -0.59 -0.01
C LEU A 145 9.31 -0.36 1.43
N VAL A 146 9.22 0.91 1.82
CA VAL A 146 8.48 1.33 3.02
C VAL A 146 7.22 2.07 2.60
N VAL A 147 6.07 1.61 3.07
CA VAL A 147 4.79 2.32 2.98
C VAL A 147 4.62 3.11 4.26
N GLN A 148 4.90 4.40 4.20
CA GLN A 148 4.76 5.33 5.32
C GLN A 148 3.36 5.93 5.33
N LEU A 149 2.60 5.75 6.40
CA LEU A 149 1.24 6.24 6.52
C LEU A 149 1.21 7.59 7.24
N ILE A 150 0.48 8.55 6.66
CA ILE A 150 0.22 9.88 7.25
C ILE A 150 -1.29 10.14 7.19
N ASP A 151 -1.86 10.67 8.28
CA ASP A 151 -3.27 11.04 8.33
C ASP A 151 -3.51 12.31 7.49
N SER A 152 -4.29 12.19 6.43
CA SER A 152 -4.52 13.28 5.47
C SER A 152 -5.22 14.50 6.07
N ARG A 153 -5.91 14.34 7.19
CA ARG A 153 -6.70 15.40 7.82
C ARG A 153 -5.86 16.49 8.48
N HIS A 154 -4.59 16.20 8.73
CA HIS A 154 -3.70 17.08 9.50
C HIS A 154 -2.36 17.26 8.80
N LYS A 155 -1.64 18.32 9.17
CA LYS A 155 -0.22 18.46 8.86
C LYS A 155 0.55 17.28 9.48
N PRO A 156 1.59 16.74 8.81
CA PRO A 156 2.46 15.74 9.41
C PRO A 156 2.99 16.21 10.77
N SER A 157 2.95 15.31 11.74
CA SER A 157 3.46 15.62 13.08
C SER A 157 4.99 15.61 13.10
N LYS A 158 5.57 16.09 14.20
CA LYS A 158 7.03 15.98 14.41
C LYS A 158 7.51 14.53 14.26
N ASP A 159 6.79 13.58 14.85
CA ASP A 159 7.16 12.15 14.77
C ASP A 159 7.07 11.61 13.33
N ASP A 160 6.14 12.12 12.51
CA ASP A 160 6.05 11.77 11.09
C ASP A 160 7.28 12.28 10.33
N TYR A 161 7.70 13.54 10.57
CA TYR A 161 8.92 14.08 9.97
C TYR A 161 10.18 13.39 10.46
N ASP A 162 10.28 13.05 11.75
CA ASP A 162 11.42 12.31 12.29
C ASP A 162 11.55 10.94 11.59
N MET A 163 10.44 10.23 11.37
CA MET A 163 10.44 8.96 10.62
C MET A 163 10.79 9.16 9.15
N LEU A 164 10.23 10.15 8.47
CA LEU A 164 10.55 10.44 7.06
C LEU A 164 12.03 10.78 6.88
N ASN A 165 12.61 11.58 7.79
CA ASN A 165 14.04 11.90 7.78
C ASN A 165 14.91 10.67 8.02
N PHE A 166 14.50 9.80 8.94
CA PHE A 166 15.18 8.53 9.18
C PHE A 166 15.19 7.66 7.91
N LEU A 167 14.02 7.48 7.27
CA LEU A 167 13.90 6.69 6.04
C LEU A 167 14.74 7.27 4.90
N LYS A 168 14.73 8.61 4.75
CA LYS A 168 15.53 9.31 3.74
C LYS A 168 17.03 9.13 3.99
N SER A 169 17.48 9.30 5.24
CA SER A 169 18.89 9.15 5.61
C SER A 169 19.37 7.71 5.44
N GLY A 170 18.50 6.73 5.64
CA GLY A 170 18.78 5.31 5.41
C GLY A 170 18.71 4.88 3.95
N GLY A 171 18.31 5.77 3.03
CA GLY A 171 18.17 5.45 1.61
C GLY A 171 17.00 4.50 1.28
N TYR A 172 16.01 4.39 2.16
CA TYR A 172 14.87 3.49 1.94
C TYR A 172 13.92 4.04 0.88
N LYS A 173 13.65 3.24 -0.16
CA LYS A 173 12.57 3.54 -1.10
C LYS A 173 11.25 3.63 -0.32
N THR A 174 10.55 4.75 -0.46
CA THR A 174 9.38 5.03 0.37
C THR A 174 8.23 5.56 -0.48
N VAL A 175 7.02 5.10 -0.20
CA VAL A 175 5.76 5.70 -0.67
C VAL A 175 4.96 6.20 0.53
N ILE A 176 4.36 7.37 0.41
CA ILE A 176 3.56 7.97 1.47
C ILE A 176 2.07 7.72 1.18
N ALA A 177 1.41 6.93 2.02
CA ALA A 177 -0.03 6.73 1.96
C ALA A 177 -0.74 7.79 2.81
N LEU A 178 -1.48 8.71 2.18
CA LEU A 178 -2.28 9.75 2.83
C LEU A 178 -3.64 9.16 3.22
N THR A 179 -3.71 8.61 4.43
CA THR A 179 -4.88 7.85 4.91
C THR A 179 -6.07 8.72 5.27
N LYS A 180 -7.25 8.11 5.36
CA LYS A 180 -8.51 8.73 5.79
C LYS A 180 -8.98 9.88 4.87
N ILE A 181 -8.63 9.82 3.58
CA ILE A 181 -8.99 10.86 2.62
C ILE A 181 -10.52 11.00 2.48
N ASP A 182 -11.27 9.93 2.76
CA ASP A 182 -12.73 9.88 2.81
C ASP A 182 -13.36 10.73 3.92
N LYS A 183 -12.57 11.15 4.90
CA LYS A 183 -13.03 12.01 6.00
C LYS A 183 -12.99 13.50 5.68
N LEU A 184 -12.44 13.86 4.54
CA LEU A 184 -12.37 15.22 4.05
C LEU A 184 -13.48 15.48 3.03
N ASN A 185 -14.18 16.60 3.15
CA ASN A 185 -15.04 17.06 2.09
C ASN A 185 -14.22 17.53 0.87
N LYS A 186 -14.88 17.82 -0.25
CA LYS A 186 -14.21 18.17 -1.51
C LYS A 186 -13.24 19.37 -1.38
N THR A 187 -13.65 20.39 -0.64
CA THR A 187 -12.82 21.61 -0.43
C THR A 187 -11.63 21.33 0.48
N GLU A 188 -11.86 20.70 1.62
CA GLU A 188 -10.80 20.31 2.56
C GLU A 188 -9.79 19.39 1.89
N ARG A 189 -10.26 18.42 1.11
CA ARG A 189 -9.40 17.51 0.36
C ARG A 189 -8.48 18.26 -0.60
N ALA A 190 -9.01 19.19 -1.40
CA ALA A 190 -8.21 19.99 -2.34
C ALA A 190 -7.17 20.81 -1.58
N GLN A 191 -7.56 21.47 -0.49
CA GLN A 191 -6.65 22.26 0.36
C GLN A 191 -5.56 21.38 0.98
N ARG A 192 -5.89 20.21 1.52
CA ARG A 192 -4.90 19.32 2.13
C ARG A 192 -3.91 18.75 1.13
N LEU A 193 -4.37 18.31 -0.04
CA LEU A 193 -3.49 17.80 -1.09
C LEU A 193 -2.54 18.88 -1.59
N GLU A 194 -3.00 20.13 -1.71
CA GLU A 194 -2.12 21.25 -2.07
C GLU A 194 -1.11 21.57 -0.97
N ALA A 195 -1.55 21.57 0.30
CA ALA A 195 -0.66 21.82 1.43
C ALA A 195 0.44 20.74 1.55
N PHE A 196 0.15 19.47 1.26
CA PHE A 196 1.16 18.40 1.28
C PHE A 196 2.30 18.62 0.30
N LYS A 197 2.10 19.31 -0.81
CA LYS A 197 3.19 19.64 -1.76
C LYS A 197 4.28 20.48 -1.09
N THR A 198 3.90 21.40 -0.20
CA THR A 198 4.85 22.21 0.58
C THR A 198 5.33 21.48 1.84
N GLU A 199 4.41 20.82 2.55
CA GLU A 199 4.72 20.11 3.80
C GLU A 199 5.66 18.93 3.59
N LEU A 200 5.68 18.33 2.40
CA LEU A 200 6.54 17.20 2.04
C LEU A 200 7.63 17.57 1.01
N ALA A 201 7.87 18.86 0.81
CA ALA A 201 8.85 19.34 -0.20
C ALA A 201 10.28 18.83 0.03
N ASP A 202 10.64 18.51 1.29
CA ASP A 202 11.95 17.93 1.63
C ASP A 202 12.09 16.44 1.21
N PHE A 203 11.02 15.83 0.71
CA PHE A 203 10.94 14.41 0.31
C PHE A 203 10.47 14.27 -1.15
N PRO A 204 11.14 14.90 -2.13
CA PRO A 204 10.65 14.96 -3.52
C PRO A 204 10.59 13.59 -4.21
N ASP A 205 11.40 12.63 -3.76
CA ASP A 205 11.47 11.28 -4.33
C ASP A 205 10.39 10.34 -3.75
N TYR A 206 9.59 10.80 -2.77
CA TYR A 206 8.56 10.02 -2.14
C TYR A 206 7.21 10.29 -2.81
N GLU A 207 6.72 9.31 -3.58
CA GLU A 207 5.38 9.37 -4.16
C GLU A 207 4.32 9.42 -3.06
N THR A 208 3.29 10.26 -3.25
CA THR A 208 2.16 10.35 -2.32
C THR A 208 0.90 9.75 -2.93
N VAL A 209 0.23 8.86 -2.20
CA VAL A 209 -0.99 8.18 -2.64
C VAL A 209 -2.13 8.50 -1.68
N PRO A 210 -3.16 9.26 -2.09
CA PRO A 210 -4.40 9.39 -1.32
C PRO A 210 -5.05 8.02 -1.12
N PHE A 211 -5.42 7.72 0.13
CA PHE A 211 -5.91 6.39 0.49
C PHE A 211 -7.14 6.43 1.40
N SER A 212 -8.10 5.54 1.11
CA SER A 212 -9.24 5.25 1.98
C SER A 212 -9.50 3.75 2.11
N SER A 213 -9.44 3.25 3.32
CA SER A 213 -9.86 1.87 3.60
C SER A 213 -11.37 1.66 3.47
N GLN A 214 -12.16 2.72 3.54
CA GLN A 214 -13.62 2.67 3.41
C GLN A 214 -14.04 2.57 1.95
N THR A 215 -13.58 3.50 1.12
CA THR A 215 -13.97 3.56 -0.29
C THR A 215 -13.13 2.65 -1.19
N GLY A 216 -11.91 2.32 -0.78
CA GLY A 216 -10.93 1.59 -1.60
C GLY A 216 -10.07 2.49 -2.48
N GLU A 217 -10.20 3.81 -2.37
CA GLU A 217 -9.34 4.73 -3.09
C GLU A 217 -7.87 4.47 -2.75
N GLY A 218 -7.02 4.47 -3.77
CA GLY A 218 -5.57 4.26 -3.65
C GLY A 218 -5.12 2.80 -3.51
N VAL A 219 -6.04 1.83 -3.35
CA VAL A 219 -5.70 0.41 -3.20
C VAL A 219 -4.94 -0.11 -4.41
N ASP A 220 -5.47 0.11 -5.61
CA ASP A 220 -4.84 -0.42 -6.84
C ASP A 220 -3.51 0.27 -7.13
N THR A 221 -3.40 1.58 -6.83
CA THR A 221 -2.14 2.32 -6.95
C THR A 221 -1.07 1.74 -6.01
N LEU A 222 -1.39 1.57 -4.73
CA LEU A 222 -0.45 0.98 -3.77
C LEU A 222 -0.09 -0.47 -4.13
N ARG A 223 -1.04 -1.27 -4.60
CA ARG A 223 -0.78 -2.64 -5.06
C ARG A 223 0.22 -2.68 -6.22
N LYS A 224 0.09 -1.79 -7.20
CA LYS A 224 1.04 -1.66 -8.32
C LYS A 224 2.43 -1.30 -7.84
N ILE A 225 2.56 -0.28 -6.96
CA ILE A 225 3.84 0.15 -6.40
C ILE A 225 4.49 -0.99 -5.61
N ILE A 226 3.71 -1.70 -4.79
CA ILE A 226 4.18 -2.84 -3.98
C ILE A 226 4.64 -3.99 -4.88
N THR A 227 3.86 -4.35 -5.90
CA THR A 227 4.22 -5.42 -6.85
C THR A 227 5.55 -5.10 -7.54
N SER A 228 5.71 -3.89 -8.06
CA SER A 228 6.96 -3.46 -8.70
C SER A 228 8.17 -3.40 -7.74
N ALA A 229 7.94 -3.26 -6.44
CA ALA A 229 9.02 -3.23 -5.45
C ALA A 229 9.40 -4.63 -4.94
N ALA A 230 8.56 -5.64 -5.21
CA ALA A 230 8.78 -7.03 -4.81
C ALA A 230 9.43 -7.89 -5.92
N GLU A 231 9.55 -7.35 -7.14
CA GLU A 231 10.28 -7.94 -8.26
C GLU A 231 11.80 -7.74 -8.12
#